data_493bf222e8c004e2668e645ac774c6eb
#
_entry.id   493bf222e8c004e2668e645ac774c6eb
#
_cell.length_a   1.000
_cell.length_b   1.000
_cell.length_c   1.000
_cell.angle_alpha   90.00
_cell.angle_beta   90.00
_cell.angle_gamma   90.00
#
_symmetry.space_group_name_H-M   'P 1'
#
loop_
_entity.id
_entity.type
_entity.pdbx_description
1 polymer ?
#
loop_
_entity_poly.entity_id
_entity_poly.type
_entity_poly.pdbx_seq_one_letter_code
_entity_poly.pdbx_strand_id
1 'polypeptide(L)'
;MTLMRYQLKHSRPVERRWSSVFGAIVCHFESSKSGPPAWKQLPSWYMVATRDQMIPLQAEEFMAKRMGAEVRKVASSHAAMVSHPKEVVDLITQAAEAIAKAAKPGRASA
;
A
#
# COMPACT_ATOMS: atom_id res chain seq x y z
N MET A 1 -20.26 -15.34 -7.54
CA MET A 1 -20.84 -15.77 -6.24
C MET A 1 -20.99 -17.28 -6.07
N THR A 2 -21.05 -18.04 -7.12
CA THR A 2 -21.30 -19.51 -7.05
C THR A 2 -20.05 -20.33 -6.71
N LEU A 3 -18.85 -19.90 -7.05
CA LEU A 3 -17.60 -20.62 -6.80
C LEU A 3 -17.15 -20.65 -5.32
N MET A 4 -17.48 -19.61 -4.56
CA MET A 4 -17.09 -19.54 -3.14
C MET A 4 -17.90 -20.48 -2.23
N ARG A 5 -19.11 -20.86 -2.64
CA ARG A 5 -19.96 -21.82 -1.90
C ARG A 5 -19.54 -23.28 -2.08
N TYR A 6 -18.84 -23.62 -3.15
CA TYR A 6 -18.45 -25.01 -3.45
C TYR A 6 -17.23 -25.46 -2.62
N GLN A 7 -16.31 -24.58 -2.32
CA GLN A 7 -15.10 -24.87 -1.55
C GLN A 7 -15.38 -25.15 -0.06
N LEU A 8 -16.42 -24.54 0.52
CA LEU A 8 -16.73 -24.68 1.94
C LEU A 8 -17.32 -26.04 2.36
N LYS A 9 -17.82 -26.85 1.42
CA LYS A 9 -18.45 -28.14 1.74
C LYS A 9 -17.47 -29.30 1.96
N HIS A 10 -16.22 -29.18 1.55
CA HIS A 10 -15.24 -30.29 1.57
C HIS A 10 -13.97 -30.01 2.38
N SER A 11 -13.89 -28.86 3.04
CA SER A 11 -12.75 -28.51 3.87
C SER A 11 -12.81 -29.18 5.25
N ARG A 12 -11.65 -29.60 5.77
CA ARG A 12 -11.50 -30.17 7.11
C ARG A 12 -12.01 -29.19 8.19
N PRO A 13 -12.41 -29.65 9.39
CA PRO A 13 -12.96 -28.77 10.44
C PRO A 13 -12.06 -27.58 10.80
N VAL A 14 -10.75 -27.76 10.75
CA VAL A 14 -9.77 -26.70 11.02
C VAL A 14 -9.78 -25.63 9.93
N GLU A 15 -9.82 -26.05 8.66
CA GLU A 15 -9.84 -25.12 7.52
C GLU A 15 -11.14 -24.31 7.47
N ARG A 16 -12.27 -24.93 7.86
CA ARG A 16 -13.55 -24.22 7.98
C ARG A 16 -13.54 -23.15 9.06
N ARG A 17 -12.83 -23.38 10.16
CA ARG A 17 -12.70 -22.41 11.24
C ARG A 17 -11.90 -21.17 10.79
N TRP A 18 -10.81 -21.37 10.06
CA TRP A 18 -10.01 -20.26 9.51
C TRP A 18 -10.77 -19.51 8.41
N SER A 19 -11.48 -20.21 7.56
CA SER A 19 -12.28 -19.58 6.49
C SER A 19 -13.41 -18.70 7.05
N SER A 20 -14.02 -19.08 8.15
CA SER A 20 -15.07 -18.26 8.81
C SER A 20 -14.48 -17.02 9.48
N VAL A 21 -13.32 -17.14 10.12
CA VAL A 21 -12.61 -16.02 10.74
C VAL A 21 -12.09 -15.04 9.66
N PHE A 22 -11.49 -15.57 8.59
CA PHE A 22 -11.02 -14.77 7.47
C PHE A 22 -12.18 -14.05 6.76
N GLY A 23 -13.30 -14.75 6.52
CA GLY A 23 -14.49 -14.16 5.94
C GLY A 23 -15.08 -13.04 6.80
N ALA A 24 -15.10 -13.20 8.12
CA ALA A 24 -15.56 -12.18 9.04
C ALA A 24 -14.63 -10.94 9.04
N ILE A 25 -13.32 -11.15 9.00
CA ILE A 25 -12.34 -10.07 8.91
C ILE A 25 -12.50 -9.30 7.59
N VAL A 26 -12.58 -10.00 6.46
CA VAL A 26 -12.74 -9.38 5.13
C VAL A 26 -14.04 -8.59 5.05
N CYS A 27 -15.16 -9.15 5.50
CA CYS A 27 -16.45 -8.44 5.53
C CYS A 27 -16.41 -7.20 6.41
N HIS A 28 -15.69 -7.26 7.54
CA HIS A 28 -15.53 -6.09 8.42
C HIS A 28 -14.71 -4.99 7.74
N PHE A 29 -13.65 -5.35 7.03
CA PHE A 29 -12.84 -4.40 6.26
C PHE A 29 -13.64 -3.72 5.14
N GLU A 30 -14.45 -4.50 4.40
CA GLU A 30 -15.25 -3.96 3.29
C GLU A 30 -16.40 -3.08 3.76
N SER A 31 -16.98 -3.34 4.93
CA SER A 31 -18.10 -2.59 5.49
C SER A 31 -17.69 -1.40 6.35
N SER A 32 -16.44 -1.36 6.80
CA SER A 32 -15.94 -0.26 7.64
C SER A 32 -15.67 0.99 6.82
N LYS A 33 -16.20 2.12 7.28
CA LYS A 33 -15.87 3.42 6.69
C LYS A 33 -14.48 3.86 7.15
N SER A 34 -13.58 4.11 6.22
CA SER A 34 -12.32 4.77 6.53
C SER A 34 -12.54 6.26 6.77
N GLY A 35 -11.78 6.83 7.70
CA GLY A 35 -11.75 8.27 7.93
C GLY A 35 -11.12 9.04 6.76
N PRO A 36 -10.89 10.36 6.92
CA PRO A 36 -10.18 11.15 5.92
C PRO A 36 -8.81 10.53 5.63
N PRO A 37 -8.41 10.41 4.36
CA PRO A 37 -7.14 9.78 4.02
C PRO A 37 -5.97 10.65 4.48
N ALA A 38 -4.97 10.03 5.12
CA ALA A 38 -3.80 10.70 5.70
C ALA A 38 -2.98 11.49 4.66
N TRP A 39 -2.95 11.05 3.40
CA TRP A 39 -2.25 11.73 2.31
C TRP A 39 -2.79 13.13 2.00
N LYS A 40 -3.97 13.50 2.47
CA LYS A 40 -4.48 14.89 2.35
C LYS A 40 -3.78 15.88 3.29
N GLN A 41 -3.13 15.39 4.34
CA GLN A 41 -2.51 16.20 5.39
C GLN A 41 -1.02 15.93 5.54
N LEU A 42 -0.55 14.78 5.09
CA LEU A 42 0.83 14.33 5.25
C LEU A 42 1.51 14.21 3.89
N PRO A 43 2.82 14.54 3.80
CA PRO A 43 3.59 14.27 2.62
C PRO A 43 3.61 12.78 2.32
N SER A 44 3.62 12.43 1.05
CA SER A 44 3.50 11.05 0.59
C SER A 44 4.52 10.75 -0.48
N TRP A 45 5.00 9.51 -0.51
CA TRP A 45 5.91 8.98 -1.52
C TRP A 45 5.28 7.76 -2.16
N TYR A 46 5.43 7.61 -3.45
CA TYR A 46 4.85 6.51 -4.22
C TYR A 46 5.88 5.89 -5.15
N MET A 47 6.03 4.57 -5.07
CA MET A 47 6.83 3.83 -6.04
C MET A 47 5.93 3.21 -7.09
N VAL A 48 6.09 3.64 -8.32
CA VAL A 48 5.34 3.14 -9.48
C VAL A 48 6.12 1.97 -10.10
N ALA A 49 5.51 0.79 -10.12
CA ALA A 49 6.08 -0.41 -10.73
C ALA A 49 5.66 -0.50 -12.20
N THR A 50 6.55 -0.14 -13.12
CA THR A 50 6.18 0.03 -14.54
C THR A 50 5.88 -1.26 -15.29
N ARG A 51 6.16 -2.43 -14.70
CA ARG A 51 5.85 -3.77 -15.21
C ARG A 51 4.88 -4.51 -14.31
N ASP A 52 4.11 -3.78 -13.50
CA ASP A 52 3.07 -4.36 -12.67
C ASP A 52 1.96 -4.96 -13.54
N GLN A 53 1.64 -6.23 -13.30
CA GLN A 53 0.56 -6.93 -13.98
C GLN A 53 -0.73 -7.03 -13.14
N MET A 54 -0.67 -6.60 -11.87
CA MET A 54 -1.83 -6.58 -10.97
C MET A 54 -2.55 -5.24 -11.03
N ILE A 55 -1.78 -4.13 -11.03
CA ILE A 55 -2.31 -2.78 -11.12
C ILE A 55 -1.78 -2.15 -12.42
N PRO A 56 -2.65 -1.70 -13.33
CA PRO A 56 -2.21 -1.03 -14.56
C PRO A 56 -1.39 0.24 -14.24
N LEU A 57 -0.35 0.48 -15.02
CA LEU A 57 0.55 1.63 -14.85
C LEU A 57 -0.22 2.96 -14.73
N GLN A 58 -1.22 3.15 -15.59
CA GLN A 58 -2.04 4.37 -15.59
C GLN A 58 -2.82 4.56 -14.29
N ALA A 59 -3.24 3.46 -13.65
CA ALA A 59 -3.92 3.52 -12.35
C ALA A 59 -2.96 3.89 -11.23
N GLU A 60 -1.73 3.36 -11.23
CA GLU A 60 -0.70 3.75 -10.27
C GLU A 60 -0.31 5.23 -10.43
N GLU A 61 -0.09 5.69 -11.65
CA GLU A 61 0.21 7.09 -11.94
C GLU A 61 -0.93 8.02 -11.52
N PHE A 62 -2.18 7.61 -11.78
CA PHE A 62 -3.35 8.37 -11.34
C PHE A 62 -3.41 8.47 -9.81
N MET A 63 -3.21 7.36 -9.09
CA MET A 63 -3.21 7.35 -7.63
C MET A 63 -2.10 8.22 -7.05
N ALA A 64 -0.90 8.10 -7.56
CA ALA A 64 0.24 8.90 -7.13
C ALA A 64 0.01 10.41 -7.34
N LYS A 65 -0.52 10.78 -8.50
CA LYS A 65 -0.90 12.17 -8.82
C LYS A 65 -2.01 12.69 -7.91
N ARG A 66 -3.04 11.88 -7.67
CA ARG A 66 -4.16 12.23 -6.78
C ARG A 66 -3.69 12.49 -5.35
N MET A 67 -2.68 11.76 -4.89
CA MET A 67 -2.09 11.93 -3.57
C MET A 67 -1.14 13.14 -3.49
N GLY A 68 -0.72 13.71 -4.61
CA GLY A 68 0.36 14.69 -4.64
C GLY A 68 1.69 14.10 -4.16
N ALA A 69 1.89 12.80 -4.39
CA ALA A 69 3.05 12.08 -3.88
C ALA A 69 4.32 12.39 -4.68
N GLU A 70 5.48 12.36 -4.01
CA GLU A 70 6.76 12.23 -4.69
C GLU A 70 6.88 10.85 -5.32
N VAL A 71 7.11 10.81 -6.63
CA VAL A 71 7.04 9.57 -7.42
C VAL A 71 8.43 9.08 -7.79
N ARG A 72 8.68 7.80 -7.54
CA ARG A 72 9.79 7.05 -8.12
C ARG A 72 9.26 5.91 -8.99
N LYS A 73 9.73 5.83 -10.23
CA LYS A 73 9.38 4.73 -11.14
C LYS A 73 10.48 3.68 -11.14
N VAL A 74 10.08 2.41 -11.12
CA VAL A 74 11.00 1.27 -11.19
C VAL A 74 10.46 0.21 -12.14
N ALA A 75 11.35 -0.41 -12.93
CA ALA A 75 10.97 -1.43 -13.90
C ALA A 75 10.80 -2.81 -13.23
N SER A 76 9.87 -2.90 -12.29
CA SER A 76 9.57 -4.09 -11.49
C SER A 76 8.14 -4.57 -11.68
N SER A 77 7.86 -5.79 -11.21
CA SER A 77 6.52 -6.29 -10.95
C SER A 77 5.95 -5.64 -9.67
N HIS A 78 4.71 -6.02 -9.31
CA HIS A 78 4.02 -5.55 -8.11
C HIS A 78 4.85 -5.64 -6.82
N ALA A 79 5.67 -6.66 -6.67
CA ALA A 79 6.55 -6.88 -5.52
C ALA A 79 7.93 -6.24 -5.71
N ALA A 80 8.01 -4.93 -5.90
CA ALA A 80 9.27 -4.21 -6.14
C ALA A 80 10.35 -4.48 -5.09
N MET A 81 9.97 -4.69 -3.83
CA MET A 81 10.89 -4.97 -2.73
C MET A 81 11.71 -6.25 -2.91
N VAL A 82 11.23 -7.19 -3.72
CA VAL A 82 11.92 -8.47 -3.98
C VAL A 82 13.02 -8.29 -5.03
N SER A 83 12.72 -7.60 -6.12
CA SER A 83 13.63 -7.45 -7.26
C SER A 83 14.47 -6.18 -7.22
N HIS A 84 14.00 -5.14 -6.53
CA HIS A 84 14.60 -3.80 -6.45
C HIS A 84 14.65 -3.29 -5.00
N PRO A 85 15.23 -4.07 -4.06
CA PRO A 85 15.26 -3.72 -2.64
C PRO A 85 16.01 -2.41 -2.39
N LYS A 86 17.06 -2.11 -3.16
CA LYS A 86 17.83 -0.89 -3.02
C LYS A 86 16.98 0.35 -3.29
N GLU A 87 16.24 0.36 -4.39
CA GLU A 87 15.37 1.47 -4.78
C GLU A 87 14.25 1.70 -3.77
N VAL A 88 13.74 0.62 -3.16
CA VAL A 88 12.74 0.69 -2.07
C VAL A 88 13.36 1.32 -0.83
N VAL A 89 14.55 0.89 -0.41
CA VAL A 89 15.28 1.45 0.73
C VAL A 89 15.61 2.92 0.49
N ASP A 90 16.07 3.27 -0.70
CA ASP A 90 16.41 4.65 -1.06
C ASP A 90 15.17 5.57 -0.94
N LEU A 91 14.00 5.12 -1.40
CA LEU A 91 12.76 5.89 -1.29
C LEU A 91 12.32 6.07 0.17
N ILE A 92 12.40 5.01 0.99
CA ILE A 92 12.08 5.07 2.42
C ILE A 92 13.03 6.03 3.14
N THR A 93 14.32 5.95 2.86
CA THR A 93 15.33 6.82 3.45
C THR A 93 15.09 8.29 3.08
N GLN A 94 14.80 8.56 1.81
CA GLN A 94 14.46 9.90 1.34
C GLN A 94 13.23 10.46 2.08
N ALA A 95 12.19 9.65 2.27
CA ALA A 95 11.01 10.05 3.00
C ALA A 95 11.32 10.36 4.47
N ALA A 96 12.09 9.50 5.13
CA ALA A 96 12.49 9.68 6.52
C ALA A 96 13.31 10.96 6.72
N GLU A 97 14.27 11.22 5.83
CA GLU A 97 15.09 12.44 5.87
C GLU A 97 14.27 13.71 5.64
N ALA A 98 13.33 13.68 4.70
CA ALA A 98 12.45 14.82 4.43
C ALA A 98 11.62 15.18 5.66
N ILE A 99 11.04 14.19 6.33
CA ILE A 99 10.27 14.37 7.58
C ILE A 99 11.17 14.88 8.71
N ALA A 100 12.37 14.32 8.87
CA ALA A 100 13.31 14.74 9.90
C ALA A 100 13.76 16.21 9.72
N LYS A 101 13.94 16.65 8.48
CA LYS A 101 14.26 18.06 8.16
C LYS A 101 13.09 18.98 8.48
N ALA A 102 11.86 18.58 8.15
CA ALA A 102 10.65 19.36 8.43
C ALA A 102 10.37 19.49 9.95
N ALA A 103 10.72 18.46 10.71
CA ALA A 103 10.51 18.41 12.16
C ALA A 103 11.54 19.21 12.98
N LYS A 104 12.65 19.64 12.38
CA LYS A 104 13.63 20.50 13.10
C LYS A 104 13.06 21.93 13.18
N PRO A 105 12.69 22.42 14.37
CA PRO A 105 12.33 23.82 14.53
C PRO A 105 13.57 24.65 14.15
N GLY A 106 13.34 25.68 13.35
CA GLY A 106 14.42 26.59 12.96
C GLY A 106 15.19 27.02 14.19
N ARG A 107 16.50 26.77 14.20
CA ARG A 107 17.37 27.33 15.21
C ARG A 107 17.26 28.84 15.07
N ALA A 108 16.51 29.46 15.97
CA ALA A 108 16.51 30.90 16.08
C ALA A 108 17.98 31.32 16.21
N SER A 109 18.49 32.00 15.18
CA SER A 109 19.77 32.67 15.24
C SER A 109 19.66 33.73 16.31
N ALA A 110 20.32 33.49 17.42
CA ALA A 110 20.61 34.51 18.41
C ALA A 110 21.58 35.53 17.85
#